data_2a3ebfcf4d692d5beb3f81a869c1f1fc
#
_entry.id   2a3ebfcf4d692d5beb3f81a869c1f1fc
#
_cell.length_a   1.000
_cell.length_b   1.000
_cell.length_c   1.000
_cell.angle_alpha   90.00
_cell.angle_beta   90.00
_cell.angle_gamma   90.00
#
_symmetry.space_group_name_H-M   'P 1'
#
loop_
_entity.id
_entity.type
_entity.pdbx_description
1 polymer ?
#
loop_
_entity_poly.entity_id
_entity_poly.type
_entity_poly.pdbx_seq_one_letter_code
_entity_poly.pdbx_strand_id
1 'polypeptide(L)'
;SALLPYYRMIARGKNLPESKVCEANAVIGECALRTGSYALAEEAFRNMMKFRKDAFPVNQLATALKKQGKDKEATELFRQVADRFAMSERAEDRFETIRALLALSGSPESVERSRAFGMLETLLEDDPDHPEYRFQYAQLLARNPRLFRERRIPGIEPNAAVLLLQLADAHPERPEYGLALVELMLKKLRYARNFREHNQRELADTVNLSERLLGRWPNDPQIISGMVRLHARYIGALRREGKDAWARRESDRLQGILEVLFYNPEISDAVKESLIRLQLQRLKLLRHDGRSYEGEDLRKKISRELGFYHG
;
A
#
# COMPACT_ATOMS: atom_id res chain seq x y z
N SER A 1 15.70 3.45 8.41
CA SER A 1 15.76 4.72 9.20
C SER A 1 17.13 4.99 9.85
N ALA A 2 18.02 3.99 10.05
CA ALA A 2 19.35 4.17 10.65
C ALA A 2 20.30 5.09 9.84
N LEU A 3 20.12 5.17 8.52
CA LEU A 3 20.93 6.02 7.64
C LEU A 3 20.43 7.48 7.52
N LEU A 4 19.28 7.82 8.06
CA LEU A 4 18.70 9.16 7.93
C LEU A 4 19.60 10.28 8.49
N PRO A 5 20.29 10.12 9.65
CA PRO A 5 21.27 11.10 10.12
C PRO A 5 22.41 11.33 9.14
N TYR A 6 22.92 10.27 8.52
CA TYR A 6 23.98 10.34 7.51
C TYR A 6 23.53 11.15 6.27
N TYR A 7 22.35 10.87 5.74
CA TYR A 7 21.80 11.63 4.62
C TYR A 7 21.54 13.10 4.98
N ARG A 8 21.11 13.40 6.21
CA ARG A 8 20.99 14.80 6.70
C ARG A 8 22.31 15.52 6.74
N MET A 9 23.39 14.85 7.13
CA MET A 9 24.72 15.42 7.11
C MET A 9 25.17 15.71 5.66
N ILE A 10 24.95 14.80 4.72
CA ILE A 10 25.27 15.00 3.30
C ILE A 10 24.45 16.17 2.73
N ALA A 11 23.15 16.23 3.00
CA ALA A 11 22.27 17.29 2.49
C ALA A 11 22.69 18.71 2.95
N ARG A 12 23.39 18.82 4.07
CA ARG A 12 23.91 20.07 4.67
C ARG A 12 25.39 20.34 4.34
N GLY A 13 26.07 19.41 3.71
CA GLY A 13 27.50 19.51 3.38
C GLY A 13 27.77 20.61 2.36
N LYS A 14 28.70 21.55 2.68
CA LYS A 14 29.00 22.73 1.86
C LYS A 14 29.87 22.45 0.62
N ASN A 15 30.56 21.31 0.55
CA ASN A 15 31.53 21.00 -0.51
C ASN A 15 31.27 19.64 -1.18
N LEU A 16 30.01 19.21 -1.21
CA LEU A 16 29.65 17.95 -1.85
C LEU A 16 29.13 18.18 -3.26
N PRO A 17 29.32 17.25 -4.20
CA PRO A 17 28.74 17.30 -5.53
C PRO A 17 27.20 17.47 -5.45
N GLU A 18 26.64 18.32 -6.30
CA GLU A 18 25.18 18.58 -6.37
C GLU A 18 24.36 17.29 -6.51
N SER A 19 24.88 16.30 -7.26
CA SER A 19 24.25 15.00 -7.41
C SER A 19 24.07 14.27 -6.07
N LYS A 20 25.08 14.32 -5.19
CA LYS A 20 25.02 13.70 -3.85
C LYS A 20 24.07 14.43 -2.91
N VAL A 21 24.04 15.76 -3.01
CA VAL A 21 23.06 16.57 -2.25
C VAL A 21 21.63 16.26 -2.71
N CYS A 22 21.41 16.12 -4.02
CA CYS A 22 20.10 15.73 -4.57
C CYS A 22 19.70 14.32 -4.13
N GLU A 23 20.60 13.34 -4.21
CA GLU A 23 20.34 11.98 -3.77
C GLU A 23 19.96 11.93 -2.28
N ALA A 24 20.71 12.63 -1.43
CA ALA A 24 20.42 12.71 0.00
C ALA A 24 19.04 13.35 0.28
N ASN A 25 18.71 14.46 -0.39
CA ASN A 25 17.41 15.09 -0.24
C ASN A 25 16.26 14.21 -0.77
N ALA A 26 16.46 13.43 -1.85
CA ALA A 26 15.48 12.47 -2.32
C ALA A 26 15.16 11.43 -1.24
N VAL A 27 16.19 10.79 -0.67
CA VAL A 27 16.03 9.80 0.40
C VAL A 27 15.35 10.39 1.64
N ILE A 28 15.76 11.60 2.06
CA ILE A 28 15.14 12.30 3.21
C ILE A 28 13.66 12.56 2.92
N GLY A 29 13.36 13.12 1.75
CA GLY A 29 11.99 13.49 1.35
C GLY A 29 11.07 12.28 1.27
N GLU A 30 11.51 11.20 0.64
CA GLU A 30 10.74 9.96 0.53
C GLU A 30 10.52 9.27 1.89
N CYS A 31 11.55 9.20 2.74
CA CYS A 31 11.41 8.70 4.11
C CYS A 31 10.43 9.57 4.93
N ALA A 32 10.51 10.88 4.78
CA ALA A 32 9.64 11.83 5.47
C ALA A 32 8.18 11.69 5.01
N LEU A 33 7.92 11.50 3.72
CA LEU A 33 6.57 11.22 3.20
C LEU A 33 6.00 9.93 3.80
N ARG A 34 6.81 8.86 3.86
CA ARG A 34 6.37 7.57 4.44
C ARG A 34 6.11 7.62 5.93
N THR A 35 6.85 8.44 6.67
CA THR A 35 6.71 8.59 8.13
C THR A 35 5.72 9.69 8.54
N GLY A 36 5.10 10.39 7.59
CA GLY A 36 4.16 11.46 7.87
C GLY A 36 4.82 12.80 8.27
N SER A 37 6.15 12.91 8.15
CA SER A 37 6.91 14.13 8.45
C SER A 37 6.89 15.11 7.26
N TYR A 38 5.70 15.54 6.85
CA TYR A 38 5.49 16.25 5.58
C TYR A 38 6.23 17.58 5.46
N ALA A 39 6.45 18.31 6.57
CA ALA A 39 7.24 19.55 6.55
C ALA A 39 8.71 19.28 6.20
N LEU A 40 9.28 18.18 6.70
CA LEU A 40 10.64 17.73 6.35
C LEU A 40 10.72 17.30 4.87
N ALA A 41 9.68 16.63 4.37
CA ALA A 41 9.59 16.27 2.97
C ALA A 41 9.55 17.51 2.07
N GLU A 42 8.75 18.52 2.43
CA GLU A 42 8.69 19.80 1.74
C GLU A 42 10.08 20.46 1.66
N GLU A 43 10.78 20.58 2.79
CA GLU A 43 12.12 21.15 2.85
C GLU A 43 13.10 20.42 1.92
N ALA A 44 13.13 19.09 1.98
CA ALA A 44 14.01 18.27 1.18
C ALA A 44 13.76 18.44 -0.33
N PHE A 45 12.49 18.42 -0.78
CA PHE A 45 12.20 18.56 -2.21
C PHE A 45 12.39 20.02 -2.71
N ARG A 46 12.15 21.04 -1.88
CA ARG A 46 12.53 22.43 -2.22
C ARG A 46 14.06 22.57 -2.39
N ASN A 47 14.86 21.88 -1.57
CA ASN A 47 16.30 21.88 -1.73
C ASN A 47 16.74 21.17 -3.01
N MET A 48 16.10 20.05 -3.39
CA MET A 48 16.38 19.38 -4.67
C MET A 48 16.09 20.29 -5.87
N MET A 49 15.00 21.05 -5.84
CA MET A 49 14.61 21.96 -6.94
C MET A 49 15.64 23.08 -7.23
N LYS A 50 16.56 23.37 -6.31
CA LYS A 50 17.65 24.31 -6.55
C LYS A 50 18.63 23.78 -7.59
N PHE A 51 18.82 22.45 -7.66
CA PHE A 51 19.81 21.78 -8.51
C PHE A 51 19.16 20.99 -9.65
N ARG A 52 17.95 20.45 -9.46
CA ARG A 52 17.25 19.65 -10.46
C ARG A 52 16.03 20.41 -11.01
N LYS A 53 15.87 20.35 -12.35
CA LYS A 53 14.78 21.03 -13.08
C LYS A 53 13.81 20.07 -13.76
N ASP A 54 13.92 18.77 -13.45
CA ASP A 54 13.02 17.72 -13.92
C ASP A 54 11.70 17.65 -13.13
N ALA A 55 10.78 16.82 -13.57
CA ALA A 55 9.44 16.69 -13.00
C ALA A 55 9.41 16.12 -11.57
N PHE A 56 10.37 15.25 -11.22
CA PHE A 56 10.34 14.50 -9.96
C PHE A 56 10.27 15.38 -8.70
N PRO A 57 11.22 16.31 -8.43
CA PRO A 57 11.18 17.09 -7.19
C PRO A 57 9.94 17.98 -7.09
N VAL A 58 9.43 18.51 -8.21
CA VAL A 58 8.21 19.33 -8.23
C VAL A 58 7.00 18.53 -7.85
N ASN A 59 6.87 17.32 -8.41
CA ASN A 59 5.75 16.42 -8.16
C ASN A 59 5.76 15.90 -6.71
N GLN A 60 6.93 15.55 -6.18
CA GLN A 60 7.09 15.13 -4.80
C GLN A 60 6.81 16.26 -3.80
N LEU A 61 7.23 17.50 -4.11
CA LEU A 61 6.87 18.69 -3.33
C LEU A 61 5.35 18.89 -3.30
N ALA A 62 4.69 18.82 -4.46
CA ALA A 62 3.23 18.89 -4.55
C ALA A 62 2.54 17.82 -3.69
N THR A 63 3.07 16.60 -3.69
CA THR A 63 2.58 15.50 -2.87
C THR A 63 2.73 15.81 -1.37
N ALA A 64 3.88 16.35 -0.94
CA ALA A 64 4.12 16.73 0.45
C ALA A 64 3.17 17.85 0.90
N LEU A 65 2.96 18.85 0.07
CA LEU A 65 2.02 19.97 0.32
C LEU A 65 0.57 19.50 0.42
N LYS A 66 0.15 18.60 -0.47
CA LYS A 66 -1.19 17.99 -0.42
C LYS A 66 -1.42 17.24 0.88
N LYS A 67 -0.40 16.49 1.35
CA LYS A 67 -0.46 15.77 2.63
C LYS A 67 -0.51 16.70 3.85
N GLN A 68 -0.04 17.97 3.73
CA GLN A 68 -0.16 19.00 4.74
C GLN A 68 -1.51 19.76 4.69
N GLY A 69 -2.39 19.47 3.71
CA GLY A 69 -3.63 20.22 3.48
C GLY A 69 -3.44 21.54 2.73
N LYS A 70 -2.25 21.80 2.17
CA LYS A 70 -1.97 22.97 1.31
C LYS A 70 -2.43 22.72 -0.13
N ASP A 71 -3.73 22.44 -0.30
CA ASP A 71 -4.29 21.89 -1.56
C ASP A 71 -4.13 22.85 -2.75
N LYS A 72 -4.23 24.16 -2.54
CA LYS A 72 -4.09 25.15 -3.62
C LYS A 72 -2.68 25.14 -4.22
N GLU A 73 -1.65 25.21 -3.35
CA GLU A 73 -0.25 25.18 -3.78
C GLU A 73 0.09 23.84 -4.45
N ALA A 74 -0.37 22.73 -3.86
CA ALA A 74 -0.17 21.40 -4.44
C ALA A 74 -0.79 21.28 -5.83
N THR A 75 -2.03 21.76 -6.00
CA THR A 75 -2.74 21.72 -7.29
C THR A 75 -2.00 22.51 -8.36
N GLU A 76 -1.47 23.69 -8.02
CA GLU A 76 -0.71 24.52 -8.94
C GLU A 76 0.58 23.83 -9.39
N LEU A 77 1.33 23.22 -8.48
CA LEU A 77 2.53 22.47 -8.83
C LEU A 77 2.23 21.22 -9.67
N PHE A 78 1.14 20.50 -9.40
CA PHE A 78 0.74 19.37 -10.25
C PHE A 78 0.37 19.83 -11.66
N ARG A 79 -0.31 20.99 -11.84
CA ARG A 79 -0.57 21.57 -13.16
C ARG A 79 0.73 21.95 -13.86
N GLN A 80 1.64 22.61 -13.14
CA GLN A 80 2.96 22.94 -13.68
C GLN A 80 3.71 21.72 -14.22
N VAL A 81 3.67 20.59 -13.50
CA VAL A 81 4.26 19.33 -13.98
C VAL A 81 3.52 18.84 -15.23
N ALA A 82 2.17 18.81 -15.18
CA ALA A 82 1.34 18.30 -16.28
C ALA A 82 1.50 19.12 -17.57
N ASP A 83 1.73 20.43 -17.47
CA ASP A 83 1.86 21.31 -18.64
C ASP A 83 3.30 21.30 -19.19
N ARG A 84 4.29 21.32 -18.30
CA ARG A 84 5.69 21.48 -18.72
C ARG A 84 6.33 20.19 -19.23
N PHE A 85 5.98 19.03 -18.62
CA PHE A 85 6.71 17.78 -18.83
C PHE A 85 5.93 16.72 -19.61
N ALA A 86 4.70 17.02 -20.04
CA ALA A 86 3.89 16.05 -20.79
C ALA A 86 4.54 15.55 -22.08
N MET A 87 5.29 16.41 -22.75
CA MET A 87 5.98 16.11 -24.01
C MET A 87 7.49 15.94 -23.82
N SER A 88 7.95 15.67 -22.60
CA SER A 88 9.36 15.42 -22.33
C SER A 88 9.85 14.17 -23.07
N GLU A 89 11.05 14.21 -23.63
CA GLU A 89 11.70 13.03 -24.22
C GLU A 89 12.06 11.99 -23.16
N ARG A 90 12.22 12.42 -21.90
CA ARG A 90 12.57 11.56 -20.78
C ARG A 90 11.32 10.81 -20.28
N ALA A 91 11.39 9.49 -20.27
CA ALA A 91 10.32 8.64 -19.79
C ALA A 91 9.96 8.90 -18.31
N GLU A 92 10.97 9.21 -17.48
CA GLU A 92 10.79 9.54 -16.06
C GLU A 92 9.94 10.82 -15.88
N ASP A 93 10.16 11.86 -16.68
CA ASP A 93 9.37 13.08 -16.62
C ASP A 93 7.93 12.85 -17.09
N ARG A 94 7.75 12.03 -18.13
CA ARG A 94 6.42 11.62 -18.59
C ARG A 94 5.69 10.80 -17.52
N PHE A 95 6.41 9.92 -16.81
CA PHE A 95 5.82 9.14 -15.72
C PHE A 95 5.42 10.02 -14.53
N GLU A 96 6.24 10.98 -14.12
CA GLU A 96 5.87 11.95 -13.10
C GLU A 96 4.68 12.83 -13.54
N THR A 97 4.56 13.13 -14.83
CA THR A 97 3.37 13.82 -15.39
C THR A 97 2.10 12.97 -15.23
N ILE A 98 2.18 11.66 -15.48
CA ILE A 98 1.07 10.74 -15.23
C ILE A 98 0.62 10.81 -13.76
N ARG A 99 1.57 10.77 -12.83
CA ARG A 99 1.28 10.87 -11.39
C ARG A 99 0.61 12.20 -11.02
N ALA A 100 1.09 13.31 -11.59
CA ALA A 100 0.51 14.64 -11.39
C ALA A 100 -0.93 14.72 -11.93
N LEU A 101 -1.19 14.25 -13.15
CA LEU A 101 -2.52 14.17 -13.73
C LEU A 101 -3.48 13.33 -12.89
N LEU A 102 -3.02 12.22 -12.36
CA LEU A 102 -3.82 11.38 -11.46
C LEU A 102 -4.11 12.08 -10.11
N ALA A 103 -3.18 12.90 -9.62
CA ALA A 103 -3.38 13.70 -8.41
C ALA A 103 -4.38 14.86 -8.62
N LEU A 104 -4.47 15.40 -9.84
CA LEU A 104 -5.43 16.41 -10.26
C LEU A 104 -6.83 15.84 -10.54
N SER A 105 -6.91 14.55 -10.90
CA SER A 105 -8.18 13.94 -11.31
C SER A 105 -9.17 13.90 -10.17
N GLY A 106 -10.25 14.66 -10.26
CA GLY A 106 -11.33 14.71 -9.26
C GLY A 106 -12.32 13.56 -9.36
N SER A 107 -12.46 12.94 -10.55
CA SER A 107 -13.40 11.85 -10.80
C SER A 107 -12.76 10.73 -11.65
N PRO A 108 -13.36 9.53 -11.66
CA PRO A 108 -12.93 8.44 -12.53
C PRO A 108 -12.96 8.78 -14.03
N GLU A 109 -13.83 9.67 -14.42
CA GLU A 109 -14.12 10.04 -15.82
C GLU A 109 -13.48 11.37 -16.22
N SER A 110 -12.55 11.90 -15.40
CA SER A 110 -11.92 13.18 -15.69
C SER A 110 -10.98 13.09 -16.91
N VAL A 111 -10.83 14.23 -17.60
CA VAL A 111 -9.94 14.38 -18.76
C VAL A 111 -8.49 14.10 -18.37
N GLU A 112 -8.08 14.55 -17.17
CA GLU A 112 -6.75 14.32 -16.64
C GLU A 112 -6.44 12.82 -16.51
N ARG A 113 -7.43 12.03 -16.06
CA ARG A 113 -7.25 10.57 -15.93
C ARG A 113 -7.16 9.89 -17.28
N SER A 114 -7.98 10.27 -18.25
CA SER A 114 -7.92 9.74 -19.61
C SER A 114 -6.57 10.07 -20.27
N ARG A 115 -6.07 11.27 -20.06
CA ARG A 115 -4.75 11.70 -20.55
C ARG A 115 -3.63 10.91 -19.86
N ALA A 116 -3.67 10.78 -18.54
CA ALA A 116 -2.71 9.99 -17.78
C ALA A 116 -2.65 8.53 -18.26
N PHE A 117 -3.82 7.96 -18.56
CA PHE A 117 -3.89 6.60 -19.06
C PHE A 117 -3.25 6.46 -20.44
N GLY A 118 -3.57 7.34 -21.40
CA GLY A 118 -2.95 7.30 -22.73
C GLY A 118 -1.43 7.46 -22.69
N MET A 119 -0.92 8.33 -21.81
CA MET A 119 0.53 8.44 -21.59
C MET A 119 1.14 7.18 -21.00
N LEU A 120 0.43 6.51 -20.10
CA LEU A 120 0.88 5.27 -19.48
C LEU A 120 0.87 4.11 -20.49
N GLU A 121 -0.13 4.05 -21.38
CA GLU A 121 -0.15 3.09 -22.50
C GLU A 121 1.12 3.21 -23.33
N THR A 122 1.49 4.42 -23.75
CA THR A 122 2.71 4.66 -24.52
C THR A 122 3.98 4.22 -23.78
N LEU A 123 4.09 4.52 -22.46
CA LEU A 123 5.24 4.08 -21.68
C LEU A 123 5.32 2.56 -21.54
N LEU A 124 4.18 1.87 -21.45
CA LEU A 124 4.11 0.41 -21.38
C LEU A 124 4.30 -0.27 -22.73
N GLU A 125 4.04 0.42 -23.85
CA GLU A 125 4.40 -0.04 -25.18
C GLU A 125 5.91 0.02 -25.40
N ASP A 126 6.57 1.08 -24.89
CA ASP A 126 8.02 1.28 -24.95
C ASP A 126 8.77 0.30 -24.01
N ASP A 127 8.27 0.08 -22.79
CA ASP A 127 8.85 -0.82 -21.78
C ASP A 127 7.75 -1.59 -21.04
N PRO A 128 7.29 -2.73 -21.61
CA PRO A 128 6.18 -3.52 -21.04
C PRO A 128 6.47 -4.12 -19.67
N ASP A 129 7.74 -4.33 -19.32
CA ASP A 129 8.14 -4.99 -18.08
C ASP A 129 8.53 -4.02 -16.98
N HIS A 130 8.49 -2.71 -17.22
CA HIS A 130 8.85 -1.70 -16.23
C HIS A 130 7.94 -1.78 -14.98
N PRO A 131 8.47 -2.08 -13.79
CA PRO A 131 7.66 -2.42 -12.62
C PRO A 131 6.79 -1.25 -12.14
N GLU A 132 7.28 0.00 -12.19
CA GLU A 132 6.51 1.17 -11.78
C GLU A 132 5.33 1.46 -12.72
N TYR A 133 5.52 1.27 -14.05
CA TYR A 133 4.45 1.48 -15.03
C TYR A 133 3.37 0.42 -14.87
N ARG A 134 3.77 -0.85 -14.73
CA ARG A 134 2.85 -1.96 -14.42
C ARG A 134 2.09 -1.74 -13.11
N PHE A 135 2.78 -1.25 -12.08
CA PHE A 135 2.15 -0.97 -10.79
C PHE A 135 1.12 0.16 -10.90
N GLN A 136 1.46 1.25 -11.58
CA GLN A 136 0.54 2.36 -11.82
C GLN A 136 -0.67 1.92 -12.65
N TYR A 137 -0.45 1.07 -13.65
CA TYR A 137 -1.53 0.49 -14.47
C TYR A 137 -2.44 -0.41 -13.62
N ALA A 138 -1.88 -1.28 -12.79
CA ALA A 138 -2.65 -2.11 -11.86
C ALA A 138 -3.51 -1.28 -10.90
N GLN A 139 -2.98 -0.18 -10.37
CA GLN A 139 -3.75 0.74 -9.51
C GLN A 139 -4.90 1.41 -10.26
N LEU A 140 -4.71 1.79 -11.52
CA LEU A 140 -5.77 2.35 -12.36
C LEU A 140 -6.86 1.31 -12.64
N LEU A 141 -6.50 0.10 -13.03
CA LEU A 141 -7.43 -1.03 -13.21
C LEU A 141 -8.24 -1.31 -11.94
N ALA A 142 -7.59 -1.29 -10.77
CA ALA A 142 -8.24 -1.52 -9.47
C ALA A 142 -9.29 -0.44 -9.12
N ARG A 143 -9.09 0.78 -9.61
CA ARG A 143 -10.01 1.90 -9.37
C ARG A 143 -11.16 1.96 -10.36
N ASN A 144 -10.94 1.54 -11.62
CA ASN A 144 -11.89 1.66 -12.72
C ASN A 144 -11.93 0.43 -13.63
N PRO A 145 -12.43 -0.71 -13.17
CA PRO A 145 -12.42 -1.95 -13.97
C PRO A 145 -13.29 -1.87 -15.24
N ARG A 146 -14.22 -0.89 -15.33
CA ARG A 146 -15.07 -0.71 -16.52
C ARG A 146 -14.38 0.01 -17.67
N LEU A 147 -13.61 1.05 -17.40
CA LEU A 147 -12.88 1.81 -18.41
C LEU A 147 -11.85 0.97 -19.20
N PHE A 148 -11.38 -0.12 -18.59
CA PHE A 148 -10.29 -0.93 -19.13
C PHE A 148 -10.75 -2.20 -19.82
N ARG A 149 -12.05 -2.51 -19.84
CA ARG A 149 -12.57 -3.62 -20.66
C ARG A 149 -12.43 -3.36 -22.17
N GLU A 150 -12.43 -2.09 -22.53
CA GLU A 150 -12.40 -1.63 -23.93
C GLU A 150 -10.98 -1.28 -24.42
N ARG A 151 -10.08 -0.99 -23.49
CA ARG A 151 -8.68 -0.60 -23.77
C ARG A 151 -7.72 -1.61 -23.14
N ARG A 152 -7.26 -2.57 -23.91
CA ARG A 152 -6.26 -3.54 -23.47
C ARG A 152 -4.91 -3.18 -24.09
N ILE A 153 -3.89 -3.08 -23.24
CA ILE A 153 -2.50 -2.98 -23.71
C ILE A 153 -2.04 -4.38 -24.10
N PRO A 154 -1.64 -4.61 -25.36
CA PRO A 154 -1.16 -5.91 -25.80
C PRO A 154 0.01 -6.40 -24.92
N GLY A 155 -0.02 -7.67 -24.53
CA GLY A 155 1.03 -8.28 -23.72
C GLY A 155 0.97 -7.96 -22.21
N ILE A 156 0.05 -7.10 -21.76
CA ILE A 156 -0.11 -6.79 -20.33
C ILE A 156 -1.37 -7.44 -19.77
N GLU A 157 -1.21 -8.05 -18.59
CA GLU A 157 -2.30 -8.68 -17.85
C GLU A 157 -3.38 -7.65 -17.46
N PRO A 158 -4.62 -7.80 -17.94
CA PRO A 158 -5.70 -6.83 -17.68
C PRO A 158 -6.35 -6.99 -16.29
N ASN A 159 -5.95 -8.00 -15.51
CA ASN A 159 -6.46 -8.20 -14.15
C ASN A 159 -5.51 -7.58 -13.13
N ALA A 160 -5.97 -6.52 -12.46
CA ALA A 160 -5.18 -5.82 -11.45
C ALA A 160 -4.63 -6.73 -10.34
N ALA A 161 -5.39 -7.72 -9.89
CA ALA A 161 -4.95 -8.61 -8.82
C ALA A 161 -3.83 -9.56 -9.29
N VAL A 162 -3.95 -10.08 -10.52
CA VAL A 162 -2.92 -10.94 -11.12
C VAL A 162 -1.65 -10.13 -11.38
N LEU A 163 -1.79 -8.93 -11.93
CA LEU A 163 -0.64 -8.05 -12.20
C LEU A 163 0.08 -7.64 -10.91
N LEU A 164 -0.65 -7.28 -9.84
CA LEU A 164 -0.06 -6.98 -8.53
C LEU A 164 0.62 -8.20 -7.91
N LEU A 165 0.07 -9.40 -8.11
CA LEU A 165 0.69 -10.63 -7.63
C LEU A 165 2.00 -10.91 -8.38
N GLN A 166 2.01 -10.76 -9.71
CA GLN A 166 3.22 -10.91 -10.53
C GLN A 166 4.31 -9.94 -10.09
N LEU A 167 3.95 -8.67 -9.83
CA LEU A 167 4.89 -7.66 -9.32
C LEU A 167 5.41 -8.02 -7.93
N ALA A 168 4.54 -8.46 -7.03
CA ALA A 168 4.92 -8.90 -5.69
C ALA A 168 5.83 -10.13 -5.71
N ASP A 169 5.63 -11.05 -6.66
CA ASP A 169 6.46 -12.23 -6.84
C ASP A 169 7.82 -11.91 -7.44
N ALA A 170 7.88 -10.98 -8.39
CA ALA A 170 9.12 -10.55 -9.06
C ALA A 170 9.99 -9.64 -8.18
N HIS A 171 9.38 -8.87 -7.27
CA HIS A 171 10.04 -7.84 -6.46
C HIS A 171 9.77 -8.03 -4.96
N PRO A 172 10.35 -9.07 -4.32
CA PRO A 172 10.13 -9.36 -2.90
C PRO A 172 10.67 -8.29 -1.95
N GLU A 173 11.56 -7.42 -2.42
CA GLU A 173 12.08 -6.26 -1.69
C GLU A 173 11.10 -5.09 -1.60
N ARG A 174 9.96 -5.17 -2.32
CA ARG A 174 8.98 -4.09 -2.48
C ARG A 174 7.60 -4.46 -1.90
N PRO A 175 7.38 -4.28 -0.60
CA PRO A 175 6.12 -4.64 0.07
C PRO A 175 4.91 -3.84 -0.42
N GLU A 176 5.11 -2.68 -1.06
CA GLU A 176 4.03 -1.85 -1.60
C GLU A 176 3.15 -2.57 -2.64
N TYR A 177 3.70 -3.53 -3.39
CA TYR A 177 2.93 -4.32 -4.35
C TYR A 177 1.98 -5.29 -3.64
N GLY A 178 2.47 -5.96 -2.59
CA GLY A 178 1.65 -6.82 -1.73
C GLY A 178 0.58 -6.03 -0.99
N LEU A 179 0.91 -4.84 -0.47
CA LEU A 179 -0.05 -3.95 0.18
C LEU A 179 -1.17 -3.52 -0.75
N ALA A 180 -0.85 -3.11 -1.98
CA ALA A 180 -1.85 -2.73 -2.97
C ALA A 180 -2.78 -3.90 -3.32
N LEU A 181 -2.24 -5.12 -3.39
CA LEU A 181 -3.02 -6.33 -3.62
C LEU A 181 -3.99 -6.60 -2.44
N VAL A 182 -3.53 -6.53 -1.20
CA VAL A 182 -4.37 -6.67 0.00
C VAL A 182 -5.48 -5.61 0.04
N GLU A 183 -5.17 -4.36 -0.27
CA GLU A 183 -6.17 -3.27 -0.35
C GLU A 183 -7.23 -3.53 -1.42
N LEU A 184 -6.80 -3.99 -2.60
CA LEU A 184 -7.71 -4.36 -3.68
C LEU A 184 -8.66 -5.49 -3.26
N MET A 185 -8.13 -6.52 -2.61
CA MET A 185 -8.92 -7.64 -2.07
C MET A 185 -9.93 -7.16 -1.03
N LEU A 186 -9.51 -6.33 -0.08
CA LEU A 186 -10.40 -5.72 0.92
C LEU A 186 -11.50 -4.88 0.29
N LYS A 187 -11.20 -4.17 -0.79
CA LYS A 187 -12.18 -3.38 -1.54
C LYS A 187 -13.20 -4.29 -2.23
N LYS A 188 -12.76 -5.33 -2.95
CA LYS A 188 -13.65 -6.30 -3.59
C LYS A 188 -14.63 -6.93 -2.60
N LEU A 189 -14.15 -7.33 -1.42
CA LEU A 189 -14.98 -7.90 -0.36
C LEU A 189 -16.01 -6.91 0.22
N ARG A 190 -15.75 -5.60 0.17
CA ARG A 190 -16.69 -4.57 0.62
C ARG A 190 -17.96 -4.50 -0.24
N TYR A 191 -17.82 -4.80 -1.51
CA TYR A 191 -18.94 -4.74 -2.48
C TYR A 191 -19.66 -6.07 -2.69
N ALA A 192 -19.13 -7.19 -2.18
CA ALA A 192 -19.77 -8.50 -2.22
C ALA A 192 -20.93 -8.57 -1.20
N ARG A 193 -22.05 -7.88 -1.48
CA ARG A 193 -23.24 -7.85 -0.60
C ARG A 193 -24.03 -9.16 -0.61
N ASN A 194 -23.97 -9.93 -1.67
CA ASN A 194 -24.69 -11.21 -1.82
C ASN A 194 -23.68 -12.33 -1.96
N PHE A 195 -23.47 -13.05 -0.85
CA PHE A 195 -22.65 -14.25 -0.82
C PHE A 195 -23.40 -15.41 -1.51
N ARG A 196 -23.10 -15.65 -2.78
CA ARG A 196 -23.39 -16.92 -3.46
C ARG A 196 -22.16 -17.84 -3.39
N GLU A 197 -22.37 -19.15 -3.52
CA GLU A 197 -21.27 -20.16 -3.44
C GLU A 197 -19.99 -19.81 -4.24
N HIS A 198 -20.16 -19.14 -5.36
CA HIS A 198 -19.05 -18.68 -6.20
C HIS A 198 -18.13 -17.67 -5.48
N ASN A 199 -18.69 -16.81 -4.66
CA ASN A 199 -17.93 -15.80 -3.89
C ASN A 199 -17.16 -16.39 -2.70
N GLN A 200 -17.51 -17.59 -2.23
CA GLN A 200 -16.80 -18.24 -1.11
C GLN A 200 -15.45 -18.78 -1.52
N ARG A 201 -15.34 -19.39 -2.71
CA ARG A 201 -14.03 -19.82 -3.26
C ARG A 201 -13.11 -18.63 -3.46
N GLU A 202 -13.61 -17.56 -4.08
CA GLU A 202 -12.83 -16.33 -4.26
C GLU A 202 -12.36 -15.74 -2.93
N LEU A 203 -13.16 -15.82 -1.88
CA LEU A 203 -12.79 -15.38 -0.53
C LEU A 203 -11.74 -16.28 0.11
N ALA A 204 -11.89 -17.59 0.02
CA ALA A 204 -10.91 -18.54 0.52
C ALA A 204 -9.56 -18.37 -0.20
N ASP A 205 -9.59 -18.24 -1.53
CA ASP A 205 -8.41 -17.95 -2.34
C ASP A 205 -7.74 -16.63 -1.94
N THR A 206 -8.55 -15.60 -1.66
CA THR A 206 -8.08 -14.30 -1.18
C THR A 206 -7.38 -14.41 0.17
N VAL A 207 -7.94 -15.18 1.11
CA VAL A 207 -7.34 -15.43 2.42
C VAL A 207 -6.03 -16.19 2.28
N ASN A 208 -6.01 -17.27 1.52
CA ASN A 208 -4.80 -18.07 1.27
C ASN A 208 -3.70 -17.20 0.63
N LEU A 209 -4.06 -16.32 -0.30
CA LEU A 209 -3.11 -15.40 -0.92
C LEU A 209 -2.57 -14.37 0.08
N SER A 210 -3.41 -13.85 0.99
CA SER A 210 -2.95 -12.93 2.04
C SER A 210 -1.96 -13.59 3.01
N GLU A 211 -2.11 -14.89 3.30
CA GLU A 211 -1.13 -15.64 4.10
C GLU A 211 0.20 -15.84 3.36
N ARG A 212 0.16 -16.09 2.05
CA ARG A 212 1.40 -16.14 1.23
C ARG A 212 2.15 -14.81 1.26
N LEU A 213 1.43 -13.68 1.16
CA LEU A 213 2.03 -12.34 1.28
C LEU A 213 2.62 -12.11 2.67
N LEU A 214 1.95 -12.59 3.73
CA LEU A 214 2.47 -12.55 5.08
C LEU A 214 3.76 -13.36 5.23
N GLY A 215 3.84 -14.56 4.65
CA GLY A 215 5.07 -15.37 4.64
C GLY A 215 6.25 -14.66 3.98
N ARG A 216 5.98 -13.76 3.03
CA ARG A 216 7.01 -12.98 2.34
C ARG A 216 7.45 -11.72 3.12
N TRP A 217 6.49 -11.05 3.78
CA TRP A 217 6.73 -9.84 4.56
C TRP A 217 6.18 -9.96 6.00
N PRO A 218 6.75 -10.87 6.81
CA PRO A 218 6.23 -11.16 8.14
C PRO A 218 6.38 -9.99 9.13
N ASN A 219 7.26 -9.03 8.83
CA ASN A 219 7.52 -7.85 9.65
C ASN A 219 6.78 -6.58 9.17
N ASP A 220 5.92 -6.68 8.16
CA ASP A 220 5.15 -5.52 7.69
C ASP A 220 3.81 -5.42 8.43
N PRO A 221 3.61 -4.39 9.30
CA PRO A 221 2.40 -4.26 10.12
C PRO A 221 1.14 -3.99 9.29
N GLN A 222 1.28 -3.43 8.08
CA GLN A 222 0.14 -3.14 7.21
C GLN A 222 -0.33 -4.41 6.50
N ILE A 223 0.59 -5.26 6.05
CA ILE A 223 0.27 -6.58 5.48
C ILE A 223 -0.40 -7.46 6.54
N ILE A 224 0.15 -7.52 7.76
CA ILE A 224 -0.45 -8.26 8.88
C ILE A 224 -1.88 -7.75 9.17
N SER A 225 -2.05 -6.44 9.33
CA SER A 225 -3.36 -5.84 9.57
C SER A 225 -4.34 -6.12 8.43
N GLY A 226 -3.86 -6.07 7.19
CA GLY A 226 -4.65 -6.38 6.00
C GLY A 226 -5.13 -7.83 5.99
N MET A 227 -4.24 -8.78 6.25
CA MET A 227 -4.53 -10.21 6.37
C MET A 227 -5.59 -10.46 7.45
N VAL A 228 -5.41 -9.92 8.65
CA VAL A 228 -6.39 -10.06 9.75
C VAL A 228 -7.76 -9.52 9.36
N ARG A 229 -7.84 -8.39 8.67
CA ARG A 229 -9.11 -7.81 8.18
C ARG A 229 -9.77 -8.69 7.11
N LEU A 230 -8.99 -9.34 6.25
CA LEU A 230 -9.49 -10.29 5.25
C LEU A 230 -10.12 -11.52 5.92
N HIS A 231 -9.39 -12.15 6.86
CA HIS A 231 -9.92 -13.27 7.65
C HIS A 231 -11.18 -12.90 8.43
N ALA A 232 -11.18 -11.76 9.13
CA ALA A 232 -12.34 -11.30 9.87
C ALA A 232 -13.59 -11.13 8.99
N ARG A 233 -13.42 -10.64 7.75
CA ARG A 233 -14.51 -10.53 6.79
C ARG A 233 -14.98 -11.88 6.28
N TYR A 234 -14.07 -12.79 6.01
CA TYR A 234 -14.40 -14.16 5.59
C TYR A 234 -15.17 -14.88 6.68
N ILE A 235 -14.69 -14.85 7.94
CA ILE A 235 -15.38 -15.42 9.09
C ILE A 235 -16.79 -14.83 9.25
N GLY A 236 -16.93 -13.50 9.15
CA GLY A 236 -18.23 -12.84 9.22
C GLY A 236 -19.16 -13.20 8.07
N ALA A 237 -18.62 -13.52 6.91
CA ALA A 237 -19.38 -13.99 5.77
C ALA A 237 -19.91 -15.41 6.00
N LEU A 238 -19.05 -16.35 6.44
CA LEU A 238 -19.42 -17.70 6.76
C LEU A 238 -20.53 -17.78 7.82
N ARG A 239 -20.47 -16.93 8.86
CA ARG A 239 -21.53 -16.84 9.90
C ARG A 239 -22.86 -16.38 9.34
N ARG A 240 -22.88 -15.35 8.47
CA ARG A 240 -24.12 -14.87 7.85
C ARG A 240 -24.82 -15.93 7.01
N GLU A 241 -24.08 -16.91 6.53
CA GLU A 241 -24.62 -18.05 5.79
C GLU A 241 -24.95 -19.25 6.65
N GLY A 242 -24.88 -19.15 7.98
CA GLY A 242 -25.12 -20.24 8.91
C GLY A 242 -24.02 -21.32 8.91
N LYS A 243 -22.85 -21.03 8.32
CA LYS A 243 -21.71 -21.97 8.25
C LYS A 243 -20.80 -21.83 9.47
N ASP A 244 -21.37 -21.95 10.68
CA ASP A 244 -20.67 -21.67 11.93
C ASP A 244 -19.47 -22.60 12.18
N ALA A 245 -19.54 -23.87 11.77
CA ALA A 245 -18.42 -24.80 11.89
C ALA A 245 -17.19 -24.34 11.06
N TRP A 246 -17.42 -23.84 9.85
CA TRP A 246 -16.37 -23.29 9.00
C TRP A 246 -15.83 -21.96 9.55
N ALA A 247 -16.71 -21.11 10.04
CA ALA A 247 -16.32 -19.84 10.67
C ALA A 247 -15.43 -20.08 11.92
N ARG A 248 -15.71 -21.10 12.71
CA ARG A 248 -14.86 -21.49 13.85
C ARG A 248 -13.49 -21.95 13.38
N ARG A 249 -13.43 -22.91 12.44
CA ARG A 249 -12.15 -23.40 11.90
C ARG A 249 -11.27 -22.26 11.38
N GLU A 250 -11.87 -21.33 10.64
CA GLU A 250 -11.14 -20.19 10.11
C GLU A 250 -10.69 -19.22 11.22
N SER A 251 -11.49 -19.06 12.26
CA SER A 251 -11.11 -18.30 13.45
C SER A 251 -9.92 -18.92 14.19
N ASP A 252 -9.90 -20.25 14.33
CA ASP A 252 -8.81 -20.98 14.98
C ASP A 252 -7.54 -20.94 14.13
N ARG A 253 -7.68 -21.04 12.81
CA ARG A 253 -6.56 -20.86 11.85
C ARG A 253 -5.92 -19.50 11.99
N LEU A 254 -6.72 -18.43 12.00
CA LEU A 254 -6.22 -17.05 12.19
C LEU A 254 -5.50 -16.91 13.53
N GLN A 255 -6.05 -17.53 14.61
CA GLN A 255 -5.41 -17.51 15.91
C GLN A 255 -4.03 -18.16 15.87
N GLY A 256 -3.91 -19.35 15.26
CA GLY A 256 -2.63 -20.04 15.11
C GLY A 256 -1.59 -19.20 14.36
N ILE A 257 -1.99 -18.51 13.28
CA ILE A 257 -1.10 -17.62 12.55
C ILE A 257 -0.60 -16.47 13.44
N LEU A 258 -1.51 -15.83 14.19
CA LEU A 258 -1.15 -14.69 15.06
C LEU A 258 -0.21 -15.14 16.20
N GLU A 259 -0.38 -16.35 16.74
CA GLU A 259 0.50 -16.93 17.76
C GLU A 259 1.89 -17.19 17.19
N VAL A 260 1.98 -17.84 16.03
CA VAL A 260 3.27 -18.10 15.36
C VAL A 260 4.01 -16.79 15.11
N LEU A 261 3.32 -15.75 14.65
CA LEU A 261 3.93 -14.42 14.45
C LEU A 261 4.40 -13.81 15.76
N PHE A 262 3.61 -13.90 16.81
CA PHE A 262 3.94 -13.29 18.11
C PHE A 262 5.21 -13.89 18.72
N TYR A 263 5.34 -15.22 18.65
CA TYR A 263 6.50 -15.93 19.20
C TYR A 263 7.70 -16.01 18.25
N ASN A 264 7.59 -15.49 17.02
CA ASN A 264 8.72 -15.45 16.11
C ASN A 264 9.74 -14.40 16.58
N PRO A 265 11.01 -14.80 16.87
CA PRO A 265 12.04 -13.89 17.34
C PRO A 265 12.46 -12.84 16.29
N GLU A 266 12.21 -13.11 15.01
CA GLU A 266 12.52 -12.16 13.92
C GLU A 266 11.49 -11.02 13.80
N ILE A 267 10.36 -11.11 14.47
CA ILE A 267 9.31 -10.10 14.45
C ILE A 267 9.66 -8.96 15.40
N SER A 268 9.64 -7.72 14.89
CA SER A 268 9.94 -6.53 15.68
C SER A 268 8.90 -6.27 16.77
N ASP A 269 9.32 -5.65 17.89
CA ASP A 269 8.43 -5.33 19.02
C ASP A 269 7.26 -4.43 18.61
N ALA A 270 7.48 -3.49 17.69
CA ALA A 270 6.41 -2.65 17.14
C ALA A 270 5.31 -3.46 16.43
N VAL A 271 5.69 -4.55 15.74
CA VAL A 271 4.74 -5.49 15.12
C VAL A 271 4.04 -6.32 16.18
N LYS A 272 4.75 -6.80 17.21
CA LYS A 272 4.15 -7.53 18.34
C LYS A 272 3.11 -6.70 19.08
N GLU A 273 3.36 -5.42 19.34
CA GLU A 273 2.34 -4.51 19.89
C GLU A 273 1.10 -4.42 18.99
N SER A 274 1.30 -4.35 17.67
CA SER A 274 0.19 -4.34 16.70
C SER A 274 -0.60 -5.64 16.74
N LEU A 275 0.04 -6.80 16.88
CA LEU A 275 -0.60 -8.10 17.05
C LEU A 275 -1.45 -8.15 18.34
N ILE A 276 -0.94 -7.65 19.44
CA ILE A 276 -1.69 -7.54 20.71
C ILE A 276 -2.95 -6.69 20.53
N ARG A 277 -2.83 -5.53 19.88
CA ARG A 277 -4.00 -4.66 19.59
C ARG A 277 -5.05 -5.38 18.74
N LEU A 278 -4.63 -6.16 17.74
CA LEU A 278 -5.54 -6.96 16.91
C LEU A 278 -6.22 -8.08 17.70
N GLN A 279 -5.49 -8.75 18.59
CA GLN A 279 -6.07 -9.75 19.50
C GLN A 279 -7.09 -9.12 20.47
N LEU A 280 -6.82 -7.94 21.01
CA LEU A 280 -7.76 -7.20 21.85
C LEU A 280 -9.03 -6.79 21.09
N GLN A 281 -8.92 -6.38 19.83
CA GLN A 281 -10.09 -6.12 18.98
C GLN A 281 -10.93 -7.39 18.77
N ARG A 282 -10.27 -8.52 18.52
CA ARG A 282 -10.93 -9.82 18.41
C ARG A 282 -11.64 -10.23 19.70
N LEU A 283 -11.04 -9.98 20.85
CA LEU A 283 -11.66 -10.25 22.16
C LEU A 283 -12.98 -9.48 22.31
N LYS A 284 -13.04 -8.21 21.88
CA LYS A 284 -14.27 -7.41 21.87
C LYS A 284 -15.36 -8.04 20.99
N LEU A 285 -14.98 -8.54 19.80
CA LEU A 285 -15.91 -9.20 18.89
C LEU A 285 -16.44 -10.53 19.47
N LEU A 286 -15.59 -11.35 20.09
CA LEU A 286 -16.00 -12.59 20.72
C LEU A 286 -16.99 -12.37 21.87
N ARG A 287 -16.80 -11.32 22.66
CA ARG A 287 -17.75 -10.92 23.74
C ARG A 287 -19.10 -10.46 23.17
N HIS A 288 -19.09 -9.68 22.11
CA HIS A 288 -20.32 -9.23 21.45
C HIS A 288 -21.14 -10.41 20.87
N ASP A 289 -20.45 -11.45 20.41
CA ASP A 289 -21.05 -12.66 19.84
C ASP A 289 -21.50 -13.69 20.88
N GLY A 290 -21.47 -13.36 22.18
CA GLY A 290 -21.86 -14.28 23.26
C GLY A 290 -20.90 -15.45 23.51
N ARG A 291 -19.71 -15.45 22.90
CA ARG A 291 -18.68 -16.48 23.04
C ARG A 291 -17.75 -16.18 24.24
N SER A 292 -18.33 -16.08 25.43
CA SER A 292 -17.64 -15.67 26.65
C SER A 292 -16.45 -16.56 27.02
N TYR A 293 -16.59 -17.89 26.82
CA TYR A 293 -15.52 -18.87 27.15
C TYR A 293 -14.27 -18.67 26.30
N GLU A 294 -14.43 -18.56 24.98
CA GLU A 294 -13.30 -18.33 24.07
C GLU A 294 -12.68 -16.93 24.31
N GLY A 295 -13.51 -15.96 24.68
CA GLY A 295 -13.05 -14.63 25.09
C GLY A 295 -12.21 -14.65 26.36
N GLU A 296 -12.53 -15.52 27.31
CA GLU A 296 -11.79 -15.65 28.56
C GLU A 296 -10.43 -16.35 28.38
N ASP A 297 -10.38 -17.39 27.54
CA ASP A 297 -9.13 -18.04 27.18
C ASP A 297 -8.18 -17.10 26.43
N LEU A 298 -8.69 -16.38 25.44
CA LEU A 298 -7.92 -15.35 24.73
C LEU A 298 -7.44 -14.23 25.67
N ARG A 299 -8.26 -13.82 26.64
CA ARG A 299 -7.87 -12.84 27.66
C ARG A 299 -6.72 -13.31 28.53
N LYS A 300 -6.77 -14.57 29.00
CA LYS A 300 -5.69 -15.18 29.79
C LYS A 300 -4.39 -15.26 28.98
N LYS A 301 -4.49 -15.57 27.69
CA LYS A 301 -3.36 -15.62 26.77
C LYS A 301 -2.73 -14.22 26.58
N ILE A 302 -3.52 -13.22 26.26
CA ILE A 302 -3.07 -11.84 26.11
C ILE A 302 -2.44 -11.31 27.42
N SER A 303 -3.01 -11.65 28.59
CA SER A 303 -2.46 -11.23 29.88
C SER A 303 -1.10 -11.86 30.16
N ARG A 304 -0.87 -13.11 29.75
CA ARG A 304 0.46 -13.75 29.85
C ARG A 304 1.46 -13.07 28.90
N GLU A 305 1.04 -12.78 27.67
CA GLU A 305 1.87 -12.10 26.66
C GLU A 305 2.27 -10.69 27.10
N LEU A 306 1.34 -9.91 27.69
CA LEU A 306 1.64 -8.60 28.26
C LEU A 306 2.53 -8.68 29.52
N GLY A 307 2.41 -9.72 30.33
CA GLY A 307 3.26 -9.95 31.51
C GLY A 307 4.73 -10.19 31.16
N PHE A 308 5.02 -10.74 29.99
CA PHE A 308 6.39 -10.90 29.47
C PHE A 308 7.02 -9.58 29.00
N TYR A 309 6.21 -8.55 28.72
CA TYR A 309 6.70 -7.24 28.27
C TYR A 309 6.97 -6.25 29.44
N HIS A 310 6.54 -6.55 30.66
CA HIS A 310 6.72 -5.73 31.85
C HIS A 310 7.68 -6.35 32.89
N GLY A 311 8.33 -7.43 32.54
CA GLY A 311 9.44 -8.04 33.27
C GLY A 311 10.73 -7.89 32.51
#